data_b3dec1b59c0cb338b870b381ab620079
#
_entry.id   b3dec1b59c0cb338b870b381ab620079
#
_cell.length_a   1.000
_cell.length_b   1.000
_cell.length_c   1.000
_cell.angle_alpha   90.00
_cell.angle_beta   90.00
_cell.angle_gamma   90.00
#
_symmetry.space_group_name_H-M   'P 1'
#
loop_
_entity.id
_entity.type
_entity.pdbx_description
1 polymer ?
#
loop_
_entity_poly.entity_id
_entity_poly.type
_entity_poly.pdbx_seq_one_letter_code
_entity_poly.pdbx_strand_id
1 'polypeptide(L)'
;MTSDSKHPIVIIGGGVIGSAIAYFLTLQQPGCAVVVVERDPTYARASSALSASSIRQQFSTDINIQISAWGIGFLRDVGTLLACHGDVPDVGLHEGGYLYLATAAGEATMRENHVLQKQYGADVSLLSPEQLSERFPWLALQDVVLGSLGLSGEGWFDGYLLLTALRKKAQSQGVRYVADEAVGLDMVASDGVQHVNAVRLKSGGALPCRYAVNAGGPWAAAIAGWAGIDLPVVGKRRTVFNLASPAA
;
A
#
# COMPACT_ATOMS: atom_id res chain seq x y z
N MET A 1 19.54 -27.80 13.93
CA MET A 1 19.35 -26.63 13.03
C MET A 1 19.09 -27.23 11.65
N THR A 2 17.85 -27.25 11.24
CA THR A 2 17.36 -27.90 10.02
C THR A 2 17.89 -27.19 8.78
N SER A 3 18.10 -27.91 7.69
CA SER A 3 18.62 -27.45 6.37
C SER A 3 17.79 -26.32 5.71
N ASP A 4 16.74 -25.92 6.36
CA ASP A 4 15.70 -24.98 5.94
C ASP A 4 16.14 -23.50 5.94
N SER A 5 17.27 -23.16 6.57
CA SER A 5 17.78 -21.78 6.65
C SER A 5 18.56 -21.31 5.42
N LYS A 6 18.77 -22.18 4.41
CA LYS A 6 19.66 -21.91 3.27
C LYS A 6 18.96 -21.15 2.11
N HIS A 7 17.64 -21.22 2.02
CA HIS A 7 16.93 -20.61 0.88
C HIS A 7 16.29 -19.28 1.25
N PRO A 8 16.29 -18.28 0.34
CA PRO A 8 15.71 -16.99 0.57
C PRO A 8 14.17 -17.03 0.65
N ILE A 9 13.59 -15.96 1.20
CA ILE A 9 12.20 -15.60 0.95
C ILE A 9 12.16 -14.91 -0.43
N VAL A 10 11.33 -15.42 -1.35
CA VAL A 10 11.16 -14.80 -2.67
C VAL A 10 9.82 -14.04 -2.68
N ILE A 11 9.89 -12.73 -2.96
CA ILE A 11 8.73 -11.87 -3.09
C ILE A 11 8.45 -11.64 -4.57
N ILE A 12 7.24 -12.00 -5.01
CA ILE A 12 6.79 -11.84 -6.40
C ILE A 12 6.04 -10.52 -6.53
N GLY A 13 6.67 -9.55 -7.19
CA GLY A 13 6.22 -8.16 -7.33
C GLY A 13 6.98 -7.20 -6.42
N GLY A 14 7.68 -6.24 -7.03
CA GLY A 14 8.51 -5.23 -6.36
C GLY A 14 7.82 -3.86 -6.21
N GLY A 15 6.49 -3.79 -6.36
CA GLY A 15 5.72 -2.58 -6.09
C GLY A 15 5.83 -2.13 -4.63
N VAL A 16 5.05 -1.11 -4.22
CA VAL A 16 5.14 -0.56 -2.85
C VAL A 16 4.96 -1.64 -1.78
N ILE A 17 4.02 -2.58 -1.98
CA ILE A 17 3.74 -3.66 -1.02
C ILE A 17 4.93 -4.63 -0.94
N GLY A 18 5.43 -5.13 -2.07
CA GLY A 18 6.56 -6.06 -2.07
C GLY A 18 7.84 -5.41 -1.52
N SER A 19 8.08 -4.14 -1.83
CA SER A 19 9.23 -3.40 -1.29
C SER A 19 9.08 -3.12 0.20
N ALA A 20 7.87 -2.82 0.69
CA ALA A 20 7.60 -2.68 2.12
C ALA A 20 7.80 -4.01 2.87
N ILE A 21 7.28 -5.12 2.34
CA ILE A 21 7.48 -6.45 2.93
C ILE A 21 8.99 -6.77 3.01
N ALA A 22 9.74 -6.52 1.95
CA ALA A 22 11.18 -6.74 1.92
C ALA A 22 11.91 -5.91 2.99
N TYR A 23 11.57 -4.62 3.09
CA TYR A 23 12.11 -3.71 4.10
C TYR A 23 11.83 -4.19 5.53
N PHE A 24 10.57 -4.49 5.85
CA PHE A 24 10.19 -4.90 7.20
C PHE A 24 10.71 -6.27 7.59
N LEU A 25 10.78 -7.23 6.67
CA LEU A 25 11.40 -8.53 6.93
C LEU A 25 12.87 -8.39 7.32
N THR A 26 13.64 -7.59 6.58
CA THR A 26 15.06 -7.40 6.87
C THR A 26 15.31 -6.49 8.08
N LEU A 27 14.38 -5.59 8.41
CA LEU A 27 14.41 -4.80 9.63
C LEU A 27 14.19 -5.68 10.87
N GLN A 28 13.19 -6.58 10.83
CA GLN A 28 12.84 -7.45 11.94
C GLN A 28 13.80 -8.64 12.11
N GLN A 29 14.36 -9.12 10.99
CA GLN A 29 15.31 -10.24 10.98
C GLN A 29 16.56 -9.86 10.18
N PRO A 30 17.50 -9.13 10.78
CA PRO A 30 18.75 -8.77 10.12
C PRO A 30 19.49 -10.02 9.63
N GLY A 31 19.93 -9.98 8.35
CA GLY A 31 20.56 -11.12 7.70
C GLY A 31 19.59 -12.14 7.07
N CYS A 32 18.29 -11.93 7.16
CA CYS A 32 17.31 -12.72 6.42
C CYS A 32 17.53 -12.53 4.90
N ALA A 33 17.75 -13.65 4.19
CA ALA A 33 17.91 -13.61 2.74
C ALA A 33 16.57 -13.35 2.06
N VAL A 34 16.42 -12.21 1.40
CA VAL A 34 15.21 -11.82 0.66
C VAL A 34 15.56 -11.50 -0.78
N VAL A 35 14.77 -12.03 -1.71
CA VAL A 35 14.86 -11.75 -3.14
C VAL A 35 13.50 -11.23 -3.62
N VAL A 36 13.48 -10.09 -4.29
CA VAL A 36 12.28 -9.53 -4.93
C VAL A 36 12.40 -9.74 -6.44
N VAL A 37 11.39 -10.33 -7.05
CA VAL A 37 11.29 -10.48 -8.51
C VAL A 37 10.31 -9.42 -9.02
N GLU A 38 10.80 -8.50 -9.86
CA GLU A 38 10.00 -7.44 -10.45
C GLU A 38 10.18 -7.43 -11.97
N ARG A 39 9.08 -7.57 -12.69
CA ARG A 39 9.09 -7.66 -14.16
C ARG A 39 9.32 -6.32 -14.87
N ASP A 40 8.94 -5.22 -14.22
CA ASP A 40 9.09 -3.87 -14.77
C ASP A 40 9.77 -2.95 -13.75
N PRO A 41 11.12 -2.89 -13.74
CA PRO A 41 11.86 -2.05 -12.79
C PRO A 41 11.62 -0.54 -12.97
N THR A 42 10.90 -0.12 -14.02
CA THR A 42 10.46 1.27 -14.20
C THR A 42 9.16 1.57 -13.48
N TYR A 43 8.41 0.53 -13.08
CA TYR A 43 7.10 0.61 -12.42
C TYR A 43 6.03 1.38 -13.23
N ALA A 44 6.20 1.53 -14.54
CA ALA A 44 5.29 2.29 -15.40
C ALA A 44 3.84 1.78 -15.35
N ARG A 45 3.63 0.52 -14.97
CA ARG A 45 2.33 -0.13 -14.84
C ARG A 45 1.97 -0.52 -13.40
N ALA A 46 2.77 -0.15 -12.43
CA ALA A 46 2.50 -0.46 -11.03
C ALA A 46 1.37 0.42 -10.50
N SER A 47 0.38 -0.20 -9.84
CA SER A 47 -0.75 0.55 -9.26
C SER A 47 -0.30 1.60 -8.27
N SER A 48 0.78 1.36 -7.52
CA SER A 48 1.36 2.31 -6.58
C SER A 48 1.94 3.56 -7.25
N ALA A 49 2.54 3.41 -8.43
CA ALA A 49 3.09 4.54 -9.19
C ALA A 49 1.99 5.34 -9.93
N LEU A 50 0.86 4.71 -10.22
CA LEU A 50 -0.28 5.32 -10.93
C LEU A 50 -1.41 5.77 -10.00
N SER A 51 -1.23 5.64 -8.68
CA SER A 51 -2.22 6.02 -7.67
C SER A 51 -2.19 7.53 -7.43
N ALA A 52 -3.35 8.10 -7.05
CA ALA A 52 -3.41 9.43 -6.45
C ALA A 52 -2.77 9.49 -5.05
N SER A 53 -2.45 8.33 -4.48
CA SER A 53 -1.70 8.16 -3.21
C SER A 53 -2.25 9.00 -2.06
N SER A 54 -3.57 8.99 -1.89
CA SER A 54 -4.20 9.64 -0.74
C SER A 54 -4.17 8.73 0.49
N ILE A 55 -4.00 9.35 1.65
CA ILE A 55 -4.10 8.71 2.97
C ILE A 55 -5.22 9.36 3.76
N ARG A 56 -6.03 8.55 4.44
CA ARG A 56 -7.16 9.02 5.25
C ARG A 56 -7.41 8.09 6.42
N GLN A 57 -8.09 8.59 7.45
CA GLN A 57 -8.49 7.82 8.64
C GLN A 57 -10.00 7.59 8.70
N GLN A 58 -10.79 8.18 7.79
CA GLN A 58 -12.25 8.11 7.76
C GLN A 58 -12.75 6.78 7.21
N PHE A 59 -12.51 5.69 7.96
CA PHE A 59 -13.01 4.35 7.66
C PHE A 59 -14.15 3.95 8.59
N SER A 60 -14.88 2.91 8.20
CA SER A 60 -16.01 2.31 8.95
C SER A 60 -15.61 1.08 9.75
N THR A 61 -14.32 0.74 9.79
CA THR A 61 -13.80 -0.40 10.56
C THR A 61 -12.58 0.05 11.37
N ASP A 62 -12.49 -0.43 12.58
CA ASP A 62 -11.45 -0.11 13.54
C ASP A 62 -10.05 -0.44 13.02
N ILE A 63 -9.87 -1.62 12.46
CA ILE A 63 -8.57 -2.07 11.95
C ILE A 63 -8.04 -1.15 10.83
N ASN A 64 -8.92 -0.66 9.94
CA ASN A 64 -8.51 0.23 8.86
C ASN A 64 -8.14 1.62 9.39
N ILE A 65 -8.82 2.12 10.44
CA ILE A 65 -8.47 3.38 11.10
C ILE A 65 -7.06 3.24 11.75
N GLN A 66 -6.83 2.15 12.47
CA GLN A 66 -5.55 1.89 13.15
C GLN A 66 -4.38 1.73 12.15
N ILE A 67 -4.58 0.97 11.06
CA ILE A 67 -3.57 0.82 10.00
C ILE A 67 -3.24 2.20 9.40
N SER A 68 -4.25 3.03 9.15
CA SER A 68 -4.04 4.34 8.55
C SER A 68 -3.38 5.32 9.53
N ALA A 69 -3.73 5.27 10.82
CA ALA A 69 -3.08 6.05 11.87
C ALA A 69 -1.60 5.68 12.02
N TRP A 70 -1.26 4.39 11.93
CA TRP A 70 0.13 3.95 11.86
C TRP A 70 0.81 4.44 10.58
N GLY A 71 0.12 4.33 9.44
CA GLY A 71 0.64 4.72 8.12
C GLY A 71 1.01 6.20 8.03
N ILE A 72 0.19 7.10 8.58
CA ILE A 72 0.53 8.53 8.58
C ILE A 72 1.75 8.83 9.47
N GLY A 73 1.89 8.16 10.61
CA GLY A 73 3.10 8.23 11.43
C GLY A 73 4.34 7.81 10.64
N PHE A 74 4.26 6.67 9.94
CA PHE A 74 5.35 6.21 9.08
C PHE A 74 5.70 7.21 7.97
N LEU A 75 4.70 7.82 7.31
CA LEU A 75 4.93 8.81 6.25
C LEU A 75 5.58 10.09 6.78
N ARG A 76 5.22 10.55 7.99
CA ARG A 76 5.85 11.70 8.64
C ARG A 76 7.34 11.44 8.94
N ASP A 77 7.66 10.21 9.31
CA ASP A 77 9.01 9.81 9.71
C ASP A 77 9.83 9.18 8.57
N VAL A 78 9.31 9.17 7.34
CA VAL A 78 9.92 8.47 6.18
C VAL A 78 11.36 8.88 5.95
N GLY A 79 11.67 10.17 6.10
CA GLY A 79 13.03 10.71 5.93
C GLY A 79 14.04 10.12 6.92
N THR A 80 13.60 9.77 8.14
CA THR A 80 14.44 9.13 9.15
C THR A 80 14.47 7.60 8.95
N LEU A 81 13.29 6.99 8.76
CA LEU A 81 13.14 5.53 8.70
C LEU A 81 13.80 4.93 7.46
N LEU A 82 13.68 5.61 6.32
CA LEU A 82 14.16 5.12 5.03
C LEU A 82 15.49 5.78 4.57
N ALA A 83 16.10 6.63 5.40
CA ALA A 83 17.44 7.18 5.10
C ALA A 83 18.46 6.06 4.86
N CYS A 84 19.23 6.17 3.79
CA CYS A 84 20.33 5.24 3.48
C CYS A 84 21.37 5.89 2.56
N HIS A 85 22.64 5.53 2.73
CA HIS A 85 23.75 6.00 1.91
C HIS A 85 23.85 7.53 1.76
N GLY A 86 23.44 8.29 2.78
CA GLY A 86 23.41 9.76 2.75
C GLY A 86 22.18 10.35 2.05
N ASP A 87 21.29 9.54 1.50
CA ASP A 87 20.03 9.96 0.91
C ASP A 87 18.93 9.98 2.01
N VAL A 88 18.24 11.10 2.14
CA VAL A 88 17.12 11.31 3.06
C VAL A 88 15.87 11.51 2.21
N PRO A 89 15.03 10.48 2.07
CA PRO A 89 13.88 10.56 1.19
C PRO A 89 12.81 11.52 1.72
N ASP A 90 12.19 12.24 0.78
CA ASP A 90 10.96 12.99 0.98
C ASP A 90 9.91 12.46 0.01
N VAL A 91 8.73 12.14 0.51
CA VAL A 91 7.61 11.63 -0.29
C VAL A 91 6.59 12.72 -0.62
N GLY A 92 6.88 13.98 -0.31
CA GLY A 92 5.98 15.10 -0.55
C GLY A 92 4.66 14.97 0.20
N LEU A 93 4.68 14.50 1.45
CA LEU A 93 3.47 14.38 2.27
C LEU A 93 2.82 15.74 2.48
N HIS A 94 1.57 15.87 2.05
CA HIS A 94 0.75 17.04 2.26
C HIS A 94 -0.52 16.67 3.02
N GLU A 95 -0.66 17.16 4.25
CA GLU A 95 -1.82 16.92 5.11
C GLU A 95 -2.90 17.98 4.86
N GLY A 96 -3.46 18.00 3.66
CA GLY A 96 -4.52 18.91 3.24
C GLY A 96 -5.92 18.55 3.73
N GLY A 97 -6.04 17.42 4.44
CA GLY A 97 -7.32 16.87 4.89
C GLY A 97 -8.04 16.02 3.84
N TYR A 98 -9.19 15.50 4.24
CA TYR A 98 -10.10 14.74 3.39
C TYR A 98 -11.53 15.12 3.75
N LEU A 99 -12.33 15.53 2.77
CA LEU A 99 -13.71 15.94 2.98
C LEU A 99 -14.67 14.90 2.38
N TYR A 100 -15.55 14.36 3.23
CA TYR A 100 -16.70 13.58 2.79
C TYR A 100 -17.96 14.39 2.96
N LEU A 101 -18.88 14.29 1.99
CA LEU A 101 -20.17 14.94 2.01
C LEU A 101 -21.28 13.88 2.05
N ALA A 102 -22.29 14.07 2.87
CA ALA A 102 -23.44 13.18 2.96
C ALA A 102 -24.73 13.91 2.59
N THR A 103 -25.53 13.24 1.79
CA THR A 103 -26.96 13.56 1.64
C THR A 103 -27.74 13.01 2.83
N ALA A 104 -29.04 13.32 2.94
CA ALA A 104 -29.88 12.83 4.03
C ALA A 104 -29.83 11.29 4.19
N ALA A 105 -29.68 10.55 3.11
CA ALA A 105 -29.57 9.09 3.15
C ALA A 105 -28.28 8.59 3.81
N GLY A 106 -27.19 9.35 3.75
CA GLY A 106 -25.88 8.97 4.29
C GLY A 106 -25.59 9.54 5.68
N GLU A 107 -26.42 10.44 6.21
CA GLU A 107 -26.14 11.17 7.45
C GLU A 107 -25.93 10.25 8.65
N ALA A 108 -26.85 9.31 8.88
CA ALA A 108 -26.78 8.39 10.03
C ALA A 108 -25.47 7.58 10.01
N THR A 109 -25.11 7.01 8.85
CA THR A 109 -23.87 6.25 8.68
C THR A 109 -22.63 7.11 8.90
N MET A 110 -22.64 8.37 8.43
CA MET A 110 -21.51 9.29 8.64
C MET A 110 -21.33 9.60 10.12
N ARG A 111 -22.42 9.82 10.87
CA ARG A 111 -22.37 10.06 12.32
C ARG A 111 -21.86 8.84 13.10
N GLU A 112 -22.34 7.64 12.76
CA GLU A 112 -21.87 6.38 13.35
C GLU A 112 -20.37 6.18 13.11
N ASN A 113 -19.94 6.34 11.87
CA ASN A 113 -18.52 6.25 11.51
C ASN A 113 -17.67 7.30 12.25
N HIS A 114 -18.16 8.53 12.40
CA HIS A 114 -17.47 9.57 13.14
C HIS A 114 -17.21 9.18 14.59
N VAL A 115 -18.21 8.60 15.28
CA VAL A 115 -18.03 8.10 16.66
C VAL A 115 -16.91 7.08 16.73
N LEU A 116 -16.90 6.09 15.82
CA LEU A 116 -15.84 5.08 15.74
C LEU A 116 -14.47 5.72 15.45
N GLN A 117 -14.39 6.63 14.50
CA GLN A 117 -13.16 7.32 14.11
C GLN A 117 -12.58 8.11 15.29
N LYS A 118 -13.41 8.85 16.03
CA LYS A 118 -12.99 9.57 17.25
C LYS A 118 -12.50 8.64 18.35
N GLN A 119 -13.15 7.46 18.52
CA GLN A 119 -12.74 6.44 19.49
C GLN A 119 -11.31 5.95 19.22
N TYR A 120 -10.91 5.85 17.95
CA TYR A 120 -9.56 5.44 17.53
C TYR A 120 -8.61 6.63 17.27
N GLY A 121 -8.96 7.82 17.73
CA GLY A 121 -8.09 8.99 17.75
C GLY A 121 -7.97 9.71 16.42
N ALA A 122 -8.82 9.43 15.43
CA ALA A 122 -8.84 10.19 14.18
C ALA A 122 -9.23 11.66 14.44
N ASP A 123 -8.47 12.57 13.85
CA ASP A 123 -8.71 14.01 13.99
C ASP A 123 -9.68 14.49 12.90
N VAL A 124 -10.94 14.15 13.09
CA VAL A 124 -12.05 14.45 12.17
C VAL A 124 -13.12 15.28 12.86
N SER A 125 -13.79 16.15 12.09
CA SER A 125 -14.87 17.01 12.55
C SER A 125 -16.07 16.91 11.64
N LEU A 126 -17.28 16.91 12.22
CA LEU A 126 -18.53 17.04 11.47
C LEU A 126 -18.84 18.51 11.25
N LEU A 127 -19.24 18.87 10.04
CA LEU A 127 -19.57 20.23 9.63
C LEU A 127 -21.01 20.31 9.13
N SER A 128 -21.77 21.32 9.59
CA SER A 128 -23.07 21.64 9.01
C SER A 128 -22.92 22.22 7.59
N PRO A 129 -24.03 22.29 6.81
CA PRO A 129 -24.01 22.97 5.51
C PRO A 129 -23.55 24.42 5.57
N GLU A 130 -23.90 25.15 6.65
CA GLU A 130 -23.47 26.55 6.87
C GLU A 130 -21.95 26.61 7.07
N GLN A 131 -21.39 25.73 7.91
CA GLN A 131 -19.95 25.64 8.17
C GLN A 131 -19.19 25.21 6.91
N LEU A 132 -19.77 24.32 6.11
CA LEU A 132 -19.20 23.93 4.80
C LEU A 132 -19.19 25.10 3.82
N SER A 133 -20.28 25.86 3.74
CA SER A 133 -20.39 27.03 2.86
C SER A 133 -19.41 28.14 3.24
N GLU A 134 -19.20 28.34 4.55
CA GLU A 134 -18.22 29.31 5.05
C GLU A 134 -16.77 28.90 4.71
N ARG A 135 -16.46 27.62 4.92
CA ARG A 135 -15.08 27.10 4.73
C ARG A 135 -14.74 26.82 3.27
N PHE A 136 -15.72 26.42 2.47
CA PHE A 136 -15.59 26.02 1.07
C PHE A 136 -16.66 26.68 0.19
N PRO A 137 -16.60 27.99 -0.01
CA PRO A 137 -17.66 28.78 -0.66
C PRO A 137 -17.88 28.40 -2.14
N TRP A 138 -16.97 27.63 -2.71
CA TRP A 138 -17.05 27.11 -4.08
C TRP A 138 -17.82 25.78 -4.19
N LEU A 139 -18.17 25.14 -3.08
CA LEU A 139 -18.93 23.88 -3.07
C LEU A 139 -20.42 24.10 -3.32
N ALA A 140 -21.00 23.27 -4.20
CA ALA A 140 -22.44 23.16 -4.36
C ALA A 140 -23.02 22.22 -3.29
N LEU A 141 -23.88 22.74 -2.42
CA LEU A 141 -24.36 22.05 -1.20
C LEU A 141 -25.88 21.78 -1.17
N GLN A 142 -26.56 21.82 -2.36
CA GLN A 142 -28.04 21.81 -2.42
C GLN A 142 -28.68 20.58 -1.77
N ASP A 143 -28.03 19.42 -1.80
CA ASP A 143 -28.49 18.16 -1.23
C ASP A 143 -27.59 17.62 -0.12
N VAL A 144 -26.62 18.41 0.31
CA VAL A 144 -25.68 18.06 1.38
C VAL A 144 -26.27 18.46 2.73
N VAL A 145 -26.33 17.52 3.67
CA VAL A 145 -26.82 17.75 5.04
C VAL A 145 -25.71 17.67 6.08
N LEU A 146 -24.59 17.06 5.76
CA LEU A 146 -23.46 16.88 6.68
C LEU A 146 -22.17 16.72 5.91
N GLY A 147 -21.07 17.31 6.44
CA GLY A 147 -19.71 17.04 6.02
C GLY A 147 -18.91 16.36 7.11
N SER A 148 -17.94 15.53 6.74
CA SER A 148 -16.91 15.02 7.64
C SER A 148 -15.55 15.41 7.10
N LEU A 149 -14.83 16.23 7.86
CA LEU A 149 -13.54 16.81 7.47
C LEU A 149 -12.42 16.28 8.36
N GLY A 150 -11.40 15.68 7.75
CA GLY A 150 -10.13 15.39 8.41
C GLY A 150 -9.34 16.68 8.62
N LEU A 151 -8.96 16.95 9.86
CA LEU A 151 -8.23 18.18 10.26
C LEU A 151 -6.73 17.97 10.22
N SER A 152 -6.26 16.75 10.54
CA SER A 152 -4.88 16.31 10.43
C SER A 152 -4.81 14.81 10.15
N GLY A 153 -3.62 14.32 9.77
CA GLY A 153 -3.41 12.90 9.50
C GLY A 153 -4.05 12.39 8.21
N GLU A 154 -4.51 13.26 7.35
CA GLU A 154 -5.15 12.94 6.07
C GLU A 154 -4.64 13.86 4.96
N GLY A 155 -4.52 13.32 3.75
CA GLY A 155 -4.04 14.08 2.60
C GLY A 155 -3.49 13.20 1.50
N TRP A 156 -2.35 13.56 0.94
CA TRP A 156 -1.72 12.83 -0.16
C TRP A 156 -0.19 12.89 -0.09
N PHE A 157 0.45 12.01 -0.83
CA PHE A 157 1.91 11.91 -0.97
C PHE A 157 2.26 11.35 -2.35
N ASP A 158 3.54 11.31 -2.71
CA ASP A 158 3.99 10.68 -3.94
C ASP A 158 4.26 9.17 -3.70
N GLY A 159 3.37 8.32 -4.23
CA GLY A 159 3.46 6.86 -4.10
C GLY A 159 4.67 6.26 -4.82
N TYR A 160 5.16 6.89 -5.89
CA TYR A 160 6.37 6.44 -6.59
C TYR A 160 7.63 6.75 -5.78
N LEU A 161 7.68 7.93 -5.15
CA LEU A 161 8.78 8.29 -4.25
C LEU A 161 8.83 7.35 -3.03
N LEU A 162 7.67 7.03 -2.43
CA LEU A 162 7.60 6.07 -1.33
C LEU A 162 8.09 4.68 -1.76
N LEU A 163 7.63 4.17 -2.91
CA LEU A 163 8.08 2.89 -3.46
C LEU A 163 9.60 2.88 -3.66
N THR A 164 10.13 3.96 -4.23
CA THR A 164 11.55 4.08 -4.53
C THR A 164 12.40 4.13 -3.25
N ALA A 165 11.93 4.87 -2.22
CA ALA A 165 12.59 4.95 -0.92
C ALA A 165 12.61 3.59 -0.21
N LEU A 166 11.47 2.88 -0.15
CA LEU A 166 11.38 1.53 0.42
C LEU A 166 12.31 0.55 -0.30
N ARG A 167 12.34 0.57 -1.64
CA ARG A 167 13.23 -0.27 -2.44
C ARG A 167 14.69 0.00 -2.14
N LYS A 168 15.12 1.29 -2.16
CA LYS A 168 16.50 1.68 -1.85
C LYS A 168 16.90 1.23 -0.45
N LYS A 169 16.03 1.44 0.55
CA LYS A 169 16.28 1.03 1.92
C LYS A 169 16.39 -0.48 2.05
N ALA A 170 15.48 -1.25 1.46
CA ALA A 170 15.55 -2.71 1.45
C ALA A 170 16.85 -3.22 0.79
N GLN A 171 17.27 -2.61 -0.33
CA GLN A 171 18.54 -2.94 -0.97
C GLN A 171 19.74 -2.64 -0.06
N SER A 172 19.73 -1.53 0.67
CA SER A 172 20.79 -1.20 1.64
C SER A 172 20.86 -2.19 2.81
N GLN A 173 19.78 -2.92 3.07
CA GLN A 173 19.69 -4.00 4.05
C GLN A 173 20.02 -5.38 3.48
N GLY A 174 20.48 -5.46 2.21
CA GLY A 174 20.91 -6.70 1.56
C GLY A 174 19.84 -7.41 0.73
N VAL A 175 18.66 -6.82 0.53
CA VAL A 175 17.62 -7.38 -0.37
C VAL A 175 18.11 -7.32 -1.81
N ARG A 176 18.01 -8.45 -2.51
CA ARG A 176 18.34 -8.54 -3.95
C ARG A 176 17.07 -8.36 -4.78
N TYR A 177 17.09 -7.42 -5.71
CA TYR A 177 16.04 -7.24 -6.72
C TYR A 177 16.48 -7.87 -8.04
N VAL A 178 15.62 -8.72 -8.60
CA VAL A 178 15.80 -9.41 -9.89
C VAL A 178 14.83 -8.83 -10.89
N ALA A 179 15.35 -8.20 -11.94
CA ALA A 179 14.55 -7.69 -13.05
C ALA A 179 14.16 -8.85 -13.98
N ASP A 180 13.07 -9.53 -13.63
CA ASP A 180 12.52 -10.68 -14.39
C ASP A 180 11.04 -10.87 -14.03
N GLU A 181 10.34 -11.68 -14.81
CA GLU A 181 8.95 -12.03 -14.58
C GLU A 181 8.85 -13.43 -13.96
N ALA A 182 8.19 -13.53 -12.80
CA ALA A 182 7.79 -14.81 -12.26
C ALA A 182 6.66 -15.39 -13.12
N VAL A 183 6.78 -16.66 -13.50
CA VAL A 183 5.83 -17.33 -14.40
C VAL A 183 5.25 -18.62 -13.83
N GLY A 184 5.59 -18.97 -12.58
CA GLY A 184 5.06 -20.16 -11.92
C GLY A 184 5.81 -20.49 -10.64
N LEU A 185 5.32 -21.52 -9.96
CA LEU A 185 5.94 -22.10 -8.76
C LEU A 185 6.29 -23.58 -9.04
N ASP A 186 7.42 -24.03 -8.49
CA ASP A 186 7.72 -25.43 -8.34
C ASP A 186 7.23 -25.89 -6.97
N MET A 187 6.29 -26.81 -6.95
CA MET A 187 5.68 -27.34 -5.73
C MET A 187 6.21 -28.74 -5.44
N VAL A 188 6.42 -29.05 -4.16
CA VAL A 188 6.86 -30.36 -3.69
C VAL A 188 5.91 -30.84 -2.60
N ALA A 189 5.46 -32.09 -2.70
CA ALA A 189 4.67 -32.71 -1.65
C ALA A 189 5.60 -33.32 -0.58
N SER A 190 5.38 -32.99 0.68
CA SER A 190 6.00 -33.64 1.84
C SER A 190 4.95 -33.82 2.92
N ASP A 191 4.88 -35.02 3.48
CA ASP A 191 3.93 -35.37 4.56
C ASP A 191 2.47 -35.01 4.25
N GLY A 192 2.07 -35.15 2.97
CA GLY A 192 0.73 -34.83 2.50
C GLY A 192 0.43 -33.32 2.33
N VAL A 193 1.42 -32.44 2.57
CA VAL A 193 1.32 -30.99 2.41
C VAL A 193 2.11 -30.55 1.20
N GLN A 194 1.55 -29.63 0.42
CA GLN A 194 2.24 -28.98 -0.69
C GLN A 194 3.10 -27.81 -0.18
N HIS A 195 4.37 -27.81 -0.54
CA HIS A 195 5.31 -26.77 -0.20
C HIS A 195 5.85 -26.12 -1.47
N VAL A 196 6.05 -24.80 -1.46
CA VAL A 196 6.80 -24.12 -2.51
C VAL A 196 8.28 -24.47 -2.37
N ASN A 197 8.91 -24.82 -3.49
CA ASN A 197 10.35 -25.11 -3.55
C ASN A 197 11.12 -24.05 -4.34
N ALA A 198 10.52 -23.51 -5.39
CA ALA A 198 11.15 -22.44 -6.19
C ALA A 198 10.11 -21.58 -6.93
N VAL A 199 10.54 -20.36 -7.29
CA VAL A 199 9.82 -19.46 -8.21
C VAL A 199 10.46 -19.56 -9.58
N ARG A 200 9.69 -19.94 -10.62
CA ARG A 200 10.14 -20.02 -12.01
C ARG A 200 10.19 -18.64 -12.66
N LEU A 201 11.23 -18.39 -13.42
CA LEU A 201 11.48 -17.12 -14.10
C LEU A 201 11.26 -17.26 -15.61
N LYS A 202 10.81 -16.19 -16.24
CA LYS A 202 10.56 -16.11 -17.68
C LYS A 202 11.84 -16.21 -18.51
N SER A 203 12.94 -15.66 -18.01
CA SER A 203 14.26 -15.77 -18.65
C SER A 203 14.81 -17.20 -18.68
N GLY A 204 14.18 -18.15 -18.00
CA GLY A 204 14.63 -19.52 -17.76
C GLY A 204 15.22 -19.69 -16.37
N GLY A 205 15.16 -20.92 -15.87
CA GLY A 205 15.61 -21.25 -14.53
C GLY A 205 14.58 -20.98 -13.44
N ALA A 206 15.00 -21.18 -12.20
CA ALA A 206 14.16 -21.01 -11.02
C ALA A 206 14.99 -20.46 -9.85
N LEU A 207 14.33 -19.74 -8.97
CA LEU A 207 14.89 -19.26 -7.70
C LEU A 207 14.41 -20.19 -6.58
N PRO A 208 15.26 -21.05 -6.04
CA PRO A 208 14.90 -21.84 -4.86
C PRO A 208 14.48 -20.91 -3.71
N CYS A 209 13.42 -21.26 -3.02
CA CYS A 209 12.92 -20.44 -1.92
C CYS A 209 12.36 -21.28 -0.78
N ARG A 210 12.48 -20.74 0.42
CA ARG A 210 11.80 -21.27 1.61
C ARG A 210 10.34 -20.84 1.66
N TYR A 211 10.09 -19.59 1.29
CA TYR A 211 8.74 -19.00 1.20
C TYR A 211 8.64 -18.18 -0.08
N ALA A 212 7.46 -18.23 -0.70
CA ALA A 212 7.10 -17.30 -1.77
C ALA A 212 6.00 -16.37 -1.25
N VAL A 213 6.22 -15.06 -1.41
CA VAL A 213 5.27 -14.02 -1.01
C VAL A 213 4.62 -13.47 -2.28
N ASN A 214 3.30 -13.55 -2.34
CA ASN A 214 2.53 -12.98 -3.44
C ASN A 214 2.26 -11.49 -3.19
N ALA A 215 3.02 -10.62 -3.83
CA ALA A 215 2.85 -9.17 -3.85
C ALA A 215 2.52 -8.66 -5.27
N GLY A 216 1.89 -9.50 -6.10
CA GLY A 216 1.63 -9.28 -7.52
C GLY A 216 0.54 -8.26 -7.84
N GLY A 217 -0.02 -7.53 -6.86
CA GLY A 217 -1.04 -6.51 -7.08
C GLY A 217 -2.24 -7.04 -7.87
N PRO A 218 -2.61 -6.44 -9.03
CA PRO A 218 -3.74 -6.90 -9.84
C PRO A 218 -3.60 -8.32 -10.40
N TRP A 219 -2.39 -8.90 -10.36
CA TRP A 219 -2.11 -10.27 -10.82
C TRP A 219 -2.06 -11.30 -9.68
N ALA A 220 -2.40 -10.89 -8.46
CA ALA A 220 -2.32 -11.75 -7.28
C ALA A 220 -3.13 -13.04 -7.41
N ALA A 221 -4.31 -13.01 -8.03
CA ALA A 221 -5.12 -14.22 -8.29
C ALA A 221 -4.40 -15.22 -9.19
N ALA A 222 -3.78 -14.75 -10.27
CA ALA A 222 -3.04 -15.64 -11.18
C ALA A 222 -1.84 -16.28 -10.47
N ILE A 223 -1.13 -15.53 -9.63
CA ILE A 223 0.01 -16.04 -8.84
C ILE A 223 -0.48 -17.08 -7.81
N ALA A 224 -1.58 -16.81 -7.11
CA ALA A 224 -2.17 -17.76 -6.16
C ALA A 224 -2.60 -19.08 -6.85
N GLY A 225 -3.12 -18.97 -8.07
CA GLY A 225 -3.50 -20.12 -8.91
C GLY A 225 -2.33 -21.07 -9.21
N TRP A 226 -1.08 -20.59 -9.23
CA TRP A 226 0.10 -21.47 -9.39
C TRP A 226 0.29 -22.45 -8.23
N ALA A 227 -0.24 -22.10 -7.06
CA ALA A 227 -0.27 -22.96 -5.87
C ALA A 227 -1.61 -23.70 -5.68
N GLY A 228 -2.51 -23.63 -6.66
CA GLY A 228 -3.85 -24.23 -6.59
C GLY A 228 -4.82 -23.48 -5.67
N ILE A 229 -4.51 -22.22 -5.30
CA ILE A 229 -5.34 -21.37 -4.44
C ILE A 229 -6.26 -20.52 -5.32
N ASP A 230 -7.56 -20.64 -5.13
CA ASP A 230 -8.56 -19.75 -5.72
C ASP A 230 -8.65 -18.47 -4.88
N LEU A 231 -8.08 -17.39 -5.40
CA LEU A 231 -8.06 -16.09 -4.73
C LEU A 231 -9.03 -15.14 -5.46
N PRO A 232 -10.13 -14.69 -4.84
CA PRO A 232 -11.17 -13.88 -5.50
C PRO A 232 -10.73 -12.40 -5.64
N VAL A 233 -9.61 -12.18 -6.31
CA VAL A 233 -9.06 -10.84 -6.62
C VAL A 233 -9.14 -10.60 -8.11
N VAL A 234 -9.80 -9.52 -8.49
CA VAL A 234 -9.89 -9.07 -9.89
C VAL A 234 -9.37 -7.64 -10.02
N GLY A 235 -8.52 -7.42 -11.02
CA GLY A 235 -8.04 -6.08 -11.37
C GLY A 235 -9.17 -5.24 -11.98
N LYS A 236 -9.44 -4.05 -11.41
CA LYS A 236 -10.39 -3.10 -11.97
C LYS A 236 -9.65 -1.85 -12.45
N ARG A 237 -9.92 -1.44 -13.70
CA ARG A 237 -9.40 -0.18 -14.20
C ARG A 237 -10.07 0.99 -13.51
N ARG A 238 -9.28 1.96 -13.07
CA ARG A 238 -9.71 3.27 -12.59
C ARG A 238 -9.01 4.34 -13.41
N THR A 239 -9.67 5.49 -13.58
CA THR A 239 -9.11 6.63 -14.31
C THR A 239 -8.97 7.78 -13.32
N VAL A 240 -7.81 8.41 -13.32
CA VAL A 240 -7.56 9.67 -12.62
C VAL A 240 -7.56 10.77 -13.68
N PHE A 241 -8.35 11.81 -13.46
CA PHE A 241 -8.42 12.98 -14.33
C PHE A 241 -7.71 14.15 -13.64
N ASN A 242 -6.81 14.80 -14.38
CA ASN A 242 -6.21 16.07 -13.97
C ASN A 242 -6.97 17.20 -14.67
N LEU A 243 -7.53 18.10 -13.88
CA LEU A 243 -8.27 19.26 -14.37
C LEU A 243 -7.53 20.53 -13.98
N ALA A 244 -7.31 21.42 -14.96
CA ALA A 244 -6.90 22.78 -14.68
C ALA A 244 -8.17 23.62 -14.41
N SER A 245 -8.30 24.17 -13.21
CA SER A 245 -9.44 25.01 -12.84
C SER A 245 -8.95 26.41 -12.47
N PRO A 246 -9.48 27.49 -13.10
CA PRO A 246 -9.15 28.85 -12.71
C PRO A 246 -9.66 29.25 -11.31
N ALA A 247 -10.60 28.45 -10.76
CA ALA A 247 -11.22 28.71 -9.46
C ALA A 247 -10.63 27.86 -8.31
N ALA A 248 -9.56 27.11 -8.58
CA ALA A 248 -8.89 26.26 -7.58
C ALA A 248 -7.63 26.91 -7.07
#